data_e34d4c3a66ce05413aca833ca787a879
#
_entry.id   e34d4c3a66ce05413aca833ca787a879
#
_cell.length_a   1.000
_cell.length_b   1.000
_cell.length_c   1.000
_cell.angle_alpha   90.00
_cell.angle_beta   90.00
_cell.angle_gamma   90.00
#
_symmetry.space_group_name_H-M   'P 1'
#
loop_
_entity.id
_entity.type
_entity.pdbx_description
1 polymer ?
#
loop_
_entity_poly.entity_id
_entity_poly.type
_entity_poly.pdbx_seq_one_letter_code
_entity_poly.pdbx_strand_id
1 'polypeptide(L)'
;MNGSRAALVEMVTGLQEIETNNTIILCVPYTMLGLTTGRVAIGAQDVSAHTHGAYTGEVSAQMIADTGAKYVIVGHSERRQYHEESNSIVRDKATRALANGLIPIICVGETMDEKQAGKTMAVIESGVRESVPSDVSTPIIIAYEPRWAIGAGLTPTESEIADAHALIAKTLADMGLAGTPILYGASVKGTNAAEIMSIPNVDGVLVGGASLKCDDFIPIITSVK
;
A
#
# COMPACT_ATOMS: atom_id res chain seq x y z
N MET A 1 8.55 7.77 -9.24
CA MET A 1 9.42 8.69 -8.47
C MET A 1 8.88 10.10 -8.60
N ASN A 2 8.28 10.62 -7.56
CA ASN A 2 7.72 11.97 -7.52
C ASN A 2 7.98 12.58 -6.13
N GLY A 3 7.85 13.89 -6.04
CA GLY A 3 7.92 14.63 -4.80
C GLY A 3 9.13 15.55 -4.71
N SER A 4 8.92 16.61 -3.99
CA SER A 4 9.96 17.54 -3.52
C SER A 4 9.61 17.95 -2.09
N ARG A 5 10.55 18.53 -1.37
CA ARG A 5 10.28 19.04 -0.02
C ARG A 5 9.13 20.06 -0.03
N ALA A 6 9.12 20.96 -1.02
CA ALA A 6 8.06 21.97 -1.15
C ALA A 6 6.68 21.33 -1.38
N ALA A 7 6.57 20.37 -2.32
CA ALA A 7 5.32 19.67 -2.58
C ALA A 7 4.82 18.87 -1.36
N LEU A 8 5.74 18.27 -0.57
CA LEU A 8 5.36 17.57 0.64
C LEU A 8 4.82 18.52 1.72
N VAL A 9 5.48 19.66 1.91
CA VAL A 9 5.02 20.69 2.87
C VAL A 9 3.64 21.22 2.47
N GLU A 10 3.44 21.53 1.19
CA GLU A 10 2.14 21.96 0.65
C GLU A 10 1.06 20.90 0.89
N MET A 11 1.34 19.63 0.56
CA MET A 11 0.42 18.52 0.80
C MET A 11 0.06 18.38 2.28
N VAL A 12 1.05 18.32 3.17
CA VAL A 12 0.81 18.19 4.61
C VAL A 12 -0.01 19.35 5.15
N THR A 13 0.31 20.60 4.72
CA THR A 13 -0.44 21.79 5.15
C THR A 13 -1.90 21.72 4.70
N GLY A 14 -2.16 21.39 3.43
CA GLY A 14 -3.52 21.27 2.91
C GLY A 14 -4.32 20.14 3.60
N LEU A 15 -3.68 19.04 3.95
CA LEU A 15 -4.33 17.91 4.61
C LEU A 15 -4.63 18.15 6.10
N GLN A 16 -3.91 19.05 6.78
CA GLN A 16 -4.16 19.36 8.19
C GLN A 16 -5.50 20.08 8.42
N GLU A 17 -6.00 20.77 7.42
CA GLU A 17 -7.25 21.56 7.49
C GLU A 17 -8.50 20.72 7.21
N ILE A 18 -8.34 19.45 6.79
CA ILE A 18 -9.47 18.61 6.42
C ILE A 18 -10.06 17.94 7.66
N GLU A 19 -11.34 18.16 7.89
CA GLU A 19 -12.10 17.40 8.88
C GLU A 19 -12.49 16.03 8.32
N THR A 20 -11.86 14.98 8.85
CA THR A 20 -12.15 13.59 8.46
C THR A 20 -11.83 12.63 9.59
N ASN A 21 -12.57 11.52 9.67
CA ASN A 21 -12.26 10.38 10.53
C ASN A 21 -11.34 9.37 9.84
N ASN A 22 -11.05 9.56 8.55
CA ASN A 22 -10.20 8.66 7.78
C ASN A 22 -8.74 8.79 8.21
N THR A 23 -8.03 7.67 8.25
CA THR A 23 -6.58 7.64 8.42
C THR A 23 -5.91 8.02 7.11
N ILE A 24 -5.15 9.12 7.12
CA ILE A 24 -4.37 9.57 5.97
C ILE A 24 -2.92 9.19 6.19
N ILE A 25 -2.34 8.46 5.24
CA ILE A 25 -0.95 8.03 5.26
C ILE A 25 -0.24 8.55 4.01
N LEU A 26 0.82 9.33 4.17
CA LEU A 26 1.67 9.74 3.06
C LEU A 26 2.93 8.88 3.04
N CYS A 27 3.03 7.97 2.05
CA CYS A 27 4.22 7.17 1.82
C CYS A 27 5.19 7.95 0.91
N VAL A 28 6.25 8.48 1.50
CA VAL A 28 7.19 9.39 0.84
C VAL A 28 8.51 8.71 0.51
N PRO A 29 9.28 9.24 -0.48
CA PRO A 29 10.65 8.81 -0.72
C PRO A 29 11.53 8.93 0.54
N TYR A 30 12.52 8.08 0.69
CA TYR A 30 13.43 8.07 1.86
C TYR A 30 14.01 9.44 2.21
N THR A 31 14.34 10.24 1.19
CA THR A 31 14.90 11.60 1.35
C THR A 31 13.95 12.59 2.00
N MET A 32 12.69 12.22 2.19
CA MET A 32 11.64 13.09 2.75
C MET A 32 11.10 12.56 4.08
N LEU A 33 11.54 11.39 4.51
CA LEU A 33 11.21 10.88 5.84
C LEU A 33 11.71 11.86 6.91
N GLY A 34 10.96 12.04 7.97
CA GLY A 34 11.29 12.98 9.04
C GLY A 34 10.99 14.47 8.75
N LEU A 35 10.46 14.80 7.56
CA LEU A 35 10.08 16.18 7.23
C LEU A 35 8.65 16.56 7.64
N THR A 36 7.91 15.63 8.21
CA THR A 36 6.48 15.80 8.45
C THR A 36 6.14 15.82 9.92
N THR A 37 5.17 16.65 10.25
CA THR A 37 4.59 16.75 11.58
C THR A 37 3.08 16.89 11.46
N GLY A 38 2.34 16.58 12.52
CA GLY A 38 0.90 16.79 12.60
C GLY A 38 0.10 15.49 12.54
N ARG A 39 -1.17 15.57 12.16
CA ARG A 39 -2.13 14.45 12.16
C ARG A 39 -2.02 13.49 10.97
N VAL A 40 -1.22 13.85 9.96
CA VAL A 40 -1.00 12.99 8.79
C VAL A 40 0.10 11.97 9.13
N ALA A 41 -0.20 10.70 9.00
CA ALA A 41 0.77 9.65 9.24
C ALA A 41 1.76 9.53 8.07
N ILE A 42 3.01 9.19 8.39
CA ILE A 42 4.07 9.03 7.40
C ILE A 42 4.46 7.57 7.26
N GLY A 43 4.69 7.19 6.02
CA GLY A 43 5.24 5.90 5.64
C GLY A 43 6.41 6.04 4.66
N ALA A 44 7.18 4.98 4.52
CA ALA A 44 8.19 4.83 3.48
C ALA A 44 7.60 4.09 2.26
N GLN A 45 8.22 4.29 1.09
CA GLN A 45 7.80 3.62 -0.16
C GLN A 45 8.42 2.24 -0.34
N ASP A 46 9.40 1.88 0.48
CA ASP A 46 10.05 0.56 0.52
C ASP A 46 10.87 0.42 1.80
N VAL A 47 11.43 -0.79 2.04
CA VAL A 47 12.37 -1.13 3.11
C VAL A 47 13.30 -2.24 2.66
N SER A 48 14.50 -2.31 3.23
CA SER A 48 15.42 -3.44 3.02
C SER A 48 14.90 -4.73 3.67
N ALA A 49 15.15 -5.87 3.02
CA ALA A 49 14.96 -7.19 3.63
C ALA A 49 16.05 -7.52 4.69
N HIS A 50 17.10 -6.69 4.78
CA HIS A 50 18.24 -6.89 5.66
C HIS A 50 18.17 -5.96 6.87
N THR A 51 18.71 -6.41 8.01
CA THR A 51 18.75 -5.62 9.24
C THR A 51 19.86 -4.57 9.21
N HIS A 52 21.05 -4.97 8.77
CA HIS A 52 22.27 -4.15 8.67
C HIS A 52 23.30 -4.88 7.83
N GLY A 53 24.36 -4.20 7.43
CA GLY A 53 25.49 -4.82 6.73
C GLY A 53 25.95 -4.07 5.50
N ALA A 54 26.67 -4.75 4.60
CA ALA A 54 27.27 -4.20 3.39
C ALA A 54 26.24 -4.11 2.23
N TYR A 55 25.19 -3.34 2.43
CA TYR A 55 24.08 -3.12 1.47
C TYR A 55 24.01 -1.64 1.11
N THR A 56 25.07 -1.13 0.50
CA THR A 56 25.19 0.29 0.16
C THR A 56 24.00 0.78 -0.67
N GLY A 57 23.31 1.79 -0.15
CA GLY A 57 22.13 2.40 -0.79
C GLY A 57 20.80 1.87 -0.29
N GLU A 58 20.77 0.77 0.48
CA GLU A 58 19.54 0.28 1.10
C GLU A 58 19.24 1.00 2.43
N VAL A 59 17.95 1.04 2.77
CA VAL A 59 17.46 1.67 4.00
C VAL A 59 16.76 0.59 4.84
N SER A 60 17.28 0.35 6.05
CA SER A 60 16.72 -0.64 6.96
C SER A 60 15.42 -0.16 7.64
N ALA A 61 14.66 -1.11 8.17
CA ALA A 61 13.44 -0.80 8.93
C ALA A 61 13.73 0.06 10.17
N GLN A 62 14.87 -0.18 10.85
CA GLN A 62 15.30 0.66 11.97
C GLN A 62 15.51 2.12 11.54
N MET A 63 16.23 2.35 10.43
CA MET A 63 16.46 3.70 9.91
C MET A 63 15.15 4.43 9.57
N ILE A 64 14.15 3.71 9.04
CA ILE A 64 12.83 4.26 8.76
C ILE A 64 12.11 4.61 10.05
N ALA A 65 12.08 3.70 11.03
CA ALA A 65 11.44 3.91 12.33
C ALA A 65 12.04 5.10 13.08
N ASP A 66 13.36 5.29 13.02
CA ASP A 66 14.09 6.40 13.65
C ASP A 66 13.67 7.78 13.10
N THR A 67 13.11 7.85 11.88
CA THR A 67 12.53 9.09 11.34
C THR A 67 11.17 9.46 11.94
N GLY A 68 10.55 8.56 12.72
CA GLY A 68 9.19 8.71 13.21
C GLY A 68 8.10 8.17 12.27
N ALA A 69 8.47 7.64 11.10
CA ALA A 69 7.52 6.96 10.21
C ALA A 69 6.86 5.76 10.90
N LYS A 70 5.62 5.48 10.55
CA LYS A 70 4.82 4.38 11.14
C LYS A 70 4.46 3.30 10.14
N TYR A 71 4.51 3.60 8.85
CA TYR A 71 4.08 2.71 7.79
C TYR A 71 5.19 2.49 6.77
N VAL A 72 5.09 1.40 6.03
CA VAL A 72 5.97 1.13 4.89
C VAL A 72 5.27 0.28 3.84
N ILE A 73 5.34 0.68 2.58
CA ILE A 73 4.88 -0.13 1.45
C ILE A 73 5.94 -1.21 1.18
N VAL A 74 5.50 -2.45 0.96
CA VAL A 74 6.38 -3.55 0.56
C VAL A 74 5.76 -4.34 -0.60
N GLY A 75 6.58 -4.72 -1.57
CA GLY A 75 6.15 -5.50 -2.73
C GLY A 75 5.22 -4.75 -3.68
N HIS A 76 5.28 -3.39 -3.72
CA HIS A 76 4.54 -2.60 -4.70
C HIS A 76 4.76 -3.16 -6.12
N SER A 77 3.74 -3.09 -6.97
CA SER A 77 3.77 -3.63 -8.34
C SER A 77 5.02 -3.23 -9.14
N GLU A 78 5.46 -1.97 -9.06
CA GLU A 78 6.68 -1.50 -9.71
C GLU A 78 7.94 -2.19 -9.18
N ARG A 79 8.00 -2.48 -7.87
CA ARG A 79 9.14 -3.17 -7.29
C ARG A 79 9.18 -4.64 -7.69
N ARG A 80 8.03 -5.30 -7.75
CA ARG A 80 7.94 -6.65 -8.31
C ARG A 80 8.36 -6.70 -9.77
N GLN A 81 8.02 -5.67 -10.54
CA GLN A 81 8.31 -5.59 -11.97
C GLN A 81 9.77 -5.21 -12.27
N TYR A 82 10.30 -4.18 -11.60
CA TYR A 82 11.60 -3.60 -11.95
C TYR A 82 12.76 -4.09 -11.06
N HIS A 83 12.44 -4.64 -9.90
CA HIS A 83 13.43 -5.17 -8.94
C HIS A 83 13.24 -6.67 -8.67
N GLU A 84 12.34 -7.33 -9.41
CA GLU A 84 12.10 -8.79 -9.35
C GLU A 84 11.77 -9.28 -7.92
N GLU A 85 11.08 -8.44 -7.12
CA GLU A 85 10.72 -8.81 -5.75
C GLU A 85 9.71 -9.95 -5.74
N SER A 86 10.15 -11.12 -5.29
CA SER A 86 9.32 -12.30 -5.07
C SER A 86 8.48 -12.16 -3.81
N ASN A 87 7.46 -13.01 -3.65
CA ASN A 87 6.66 -13.05 -2.43
C ASN A 87 7.52 -13.30 -1.17
N SER A 88 8.57 -14.11 -1.28
CA SER A 88 9.48 -14.35 -0.16
C SER A 88 10.28 -13.11 0.24
N ILE A 89 10.79 -12.33 -0.73
CA ILE A 89 11.46 -11.06 -0.46
C ILE A 89 10.50 -10.09 0.22
N VAL A 90 9.26 -10.00 -0.27
CA VAL A 90 8.22 -9.13 0.32
C VAL A 90 7.90 -9.55 1.75
N ARG A 91 7.79 -10.86 2.02
CA ARG A 91 7.62 -11.37 3.38
C ARG A 91 8.79 -11.00 4.30
N ASP A 92 10.03 -11.13 3.81
CA ASP A 92 11.21 -10.76 4.59
C ASP A 92 11.19 -9.26 4.92
N LYS A 93 10.84 -8.40 3.97
CA LYS A 93 10.66 -6.95 4.18
C LYS A 93 9.56 -6.66 5.20
N ALA A 94 8.39 -7.30 5.07
CA ALA A 94 7.30 -7.16 6.03
C ALA A 94 7.72 -7.59 7.45
N THR A 95 8.46 -8.70 7.55
CA THR A 95 9.02 -9.19 8.82
C THR A 95 9.96 -8.16 9.45
N ARG A 96 10.85 -7.52 8.65
CA ARG A 96 11.73 -6.45 9.16
C ARG A 96 10.95 -5.23 9.61
N ALA A 97 9.91 -4.84 8.87
CA ALA A 97 9.03 -3.75 9.25
C ALA A 97 8.37 -4.01 10.62
N LEU A 98 7.71 -5.16 10.78
CA LEU A 98 7.05 -5.55 12.02
C LEU A 98 8.01 -5.59 13.22
N ALA A 99 9.21 -6.16 13.04
CA ALA A 99 10.24 -6.24 14.08
C ALA A 99 10.74 -4.86 14.57
N ASN A 100 10.48 -3.79 13.81
CA ASN A 100 10.86 -2.42 14.14
C ASN A 100 9.64 -1.51 14.41
N GLY A 101 8.47 -2.08 14.64
CA GLY A 101 7.26 -1.34 14.99
C GLY A 101 6.63 -0.55 13.83
N LEU A 102 7.01 -0.87 12.59
CA LEU A 102 6.36 -0.33 11.41
C LEU A 102 5.18 -1.21 11.00
N ILE A 103 4.14 -0.60 10.46
CA ILE A 103 2.98 -1.27 9.88
C ILE A 103 3.23 -1.46 8.39
N PRO A 104 3.48 -2.68 7.88
CA PRO A 104 3.66 -2.90 6.46
C PRO A 104 2.33 -2.85 5.71
N ILE A 105 2.34 -2.17 4.55
CA ILE A 105 1.31 -2.23 3.52
C ILE A 105 1.83 -3.19 2.47
N ILE A 106 1.33 -4.43 2.49
CA ILE A 106 1.79 -5.54 1.67
C ILE A 106 0.99 -5.56 0.36
N CYS A 107 1.66 -5.29 -0.75
CA CYS A 107 1.02 -5.25 -2.06
C CYS A 107 0.99 -6.63 -2.72
N VAL A 108 -0.18 -7.01 -3.22
CA VAL A 108 -0.44 -8.25 -3.96
C VAL A 108 -1.29 -7.97 -5.19
N GLY A 109 -1.13 -8.76 -6.24
CA GLY A 109 -1.94 -8.61 -7.45
C GLY A 109 -1.29 -9.26 -8.65
N GLU A 110 -2.12 -9.56 -9.65
CA GLU A 110 -1.76 -10.29 -10.84
C GLU A 110 -1.36 -9.37 -12.01
N THR A 111 -0.55 -9.93 -12.90
CA THR A 111 -0.18 -9.34 -14.18
C THR A 111 -1.28 -9.53 -15.24
N MET A 112 -1.16 -8.86 -16.39
CA MET A 112 -2.06 -9.06 -17.52
C MET A 112 -1.99 -10.51 -18.05
N ASP A 113 -0.80 -11.09 -18.14
CA ASP A 113 -0.61 -12.45 -18.63
C ASP A 113 -1.27 -13.49 -17.70
N GLU A 114 -1.15 -13.29 -16.39
CA GLU A 114 -1.79 -14.14 -15.38
C GLU A 114 -3.32 -14.01 -15.42
N LYS A 115 -3.85 -12.80 -15.62
CA LYS A 115 -5.28 -12.55 -15.83
C LYS A 115 -5.79 -13.25 -17.09
N GLN A 116 -5.11 -13.07 -18.21
CA GLN A 116 -5.49 -13.72 -19.49
C GLN A 116 -5.42 -15.24 -19.41
N ALA A 117 -4.51 -15.77 -18.59
CA ALA A 117 -4.41 -17.20 -18.33
C ALA A 117 -5.47 -17.72 -17.33
N GLY A 118 -6.39 -16.87 -16.83
CA GLY A 118 -7.42 -17.25 -15.85
C GLY A 118 -6.87 -17.55 -14.45
N LYS A 119 -5.68 -17.05 -14.11
CA LYS A 119 -4.97 -17.37 -12.86
C LYS A 119 -5.14 -16.32 -11.77
N THR A 120 -5.92 -15.26 -11.98
CA THR A 120 -6.09 -14.13 -11.06
C THR A 120 -6.25 -14.58 -9.61
N MET A 121 -7.25 -15.42 -9.32
CA MET A 121 -7.56 -15.85 -7.96
C MET A 121 -6.41 -16.66 -7.32
N ALA A 122 -5.79 -17.56 -8.06
CA ALA A 122 -4.66 -18.35 -7.56
C ALA A 122 -3.43 -17.47 -7.26
N VAL A 123 -3.15 -16.48 -8.11
CA VAL A 123 -2.04 -15.53 -7.91
C VAL A 123 -2.28 -14.64 -6.69
N ILE A 124 -3.50 -14.14 -6.51
CA ILE A 124 -3.87 -13.33 -5.35
C ILE A 124 -3.74 -14.15 -4.06
N GLU A 125 -4.31 -15.35 -4.02
CA GLU A 125 -4.24 -16.21 -2.84
C GLU A 125 -2.80 -16.57 -2.47
N SER A 126 -2.00 -17.03 -3.44
CA SER A 126 -0.58 -17.34 -3.19
C SER A 126 0.20 -16.07 -2.79
N GLY A 127 -0.09 -14.93 -3.43
CA GLY A 127 0.50 -13.65 -3.10
C GLY A 127 0.30 -13.26 -1.63
N VAL A 128 -0.92 -13.43 -1.10
CA VAL A 128 -1.22 -13.17 0.32
C VAL A 128 -0.50 -14.18 1.21
N ARG A 129 -0.68 -15.49 0.96
CA ARG A 129 -0.13 -16.56 1.82
C ARG A 129 1.39 -16.53 1.91
N GLU A 130 2.06 -16.18 0.82
CA GLU A 130 3.52 -16.21 0.73
C GLU A 130 4.19 -14.89 1.14
N SER A 131 3.49 -13.74 0.99
CA SER A 131 4.04 -12.42 1.32
C SER A 131 3.76 -11.99 2.76
N VAL A 132 2.73 -12.53 3.40
CA VAL A 132 2.41 -12.26 4.81
C VAL A 132 3.31 -13.09 5.72
N PRO A 133 3.98 -12.50 6.73
CA PRO A 133 4.74 -13.26 7.71
C PRO A 133 3.86 -14.24 8.50
N SER A 134 4.44 -15.34 8.96
CA SER A 134 3.74 -16.37 9.75
C SER A 134 3.43 -15.92 11.19
N ASP A 135 4.22 -15.01 11.72
CA ASP A 135 4.08 -14.49 13.08
C ASP A 135 3.73 -13.00 13.02
N VAL A 136 2.42 -12.71 12.90
CA VAL A 136 1.89 -11.36 12.85
C VAL A 136 1.28 -11.03 14.20
N SER A 137 2.05 -10.35 15.05
CA SER A 137 1.61 -9.89 16.38
C SER A 137 1.17 -8.41 16.42
N THR A 138 1.40 -7.68 15.33
CA THR A 138 1.08 -6.25 15.18
C THR A 138 0.28 -6.02 13.91
N PRO A 139 -0.42 -4.89 13.76
CA PRO A 139 -1.24 -4.62 12.58
C PRO A 139 -0.44 -4.68 11.27
N ILE A 140 -1.06 -5.22 10.24
CA ILE A 140 -0.64 -5.16 8.84
C ILE A 140 -1.77 -4.61 7.99
N ILE A 141 -1.48 -4.21 6.76
CA ILE A 141 -2.46 -3.80 5.76
C ILE A 141 -2.13 -4.55 4.47
N ILE A 142 -3.15 -5.01 3.75
CA ILE A 142 -2.98 -5.58 2.41
C ILE A 142 -3.43 -4.54 1.38
N ALA A 143 -2.71 -4.41 0.28
CA ALA A 143 -3.13 -3.61 -0.87
C ALA A 143 -3.27 -4.50 -2.11
N TYR A 144 -4.48 -4.59 -2.65
CA TYR A 144 -4.73 -5.27 -3.90
C TYR A 144 -4.41 -4.34 -5.07
N GLU A 145 -3.40 -4.70 -5.83
CA GLU A 145 -2.95 -3.97 -7.01
C GLU A 145 -3.14 -4.83 -8.27
N PRO A 146 -4.26 -4.74 -9.00
CA PRO A 146 -4.38 -5.37 -10.32
C PRO A 146 -3.32 -4.74 -11.25
N ARG A 147 -2.13 -5.37 -11.33
CA ARG A 147 -0.93 -4.80 -11.98
C ARG A 147 -1.16 -4.39 -13.42
N TRP A 148 -2.07 -5.10 -14.10
CA TRP A 148 -2.48 -4.81 -15.48
C TRP A 148 -3.28 -3.50 -15.63
N ALA A 149 -3.88 -2.99 -14.55
CA ALA A 149 -4.69 -1.78 -14.55
C ALA A 149 -3.89 -0.52 -14.16
N ILE A 150 -2.68 -0.69 -13.59
CA ILE A 150 -1.86 0.42 -13.09
C ILE A 150 -1.20 1.13 -14.28
N GLY A 151 -1.51 2.43 -14.44
CA GLY A 151 -0.93 3.26 -15.50
C GLY A 151 -1.40 2.94 -16.93
N ALA A 152 -2.23 1.92 -17.10
CA ALA A 152 -2.69 1.45 -18.43
C ALA A 152 -4.01 2.11 -18.89
N GLY A 153 -4.64 2.92 -18.06
CA GLY A 153 -5.97 3.49 -18.36
C GLY A 153 -7.11 2.45 -18.33
N LEU A 154 -6.81 1.23 -17.93
CA LEU A 154 -7.79 0.16 -17.72
C LEU A 154 -8.29 0.21 -16.27
N THR A 155 -9.56 -0.15 -16.06
CA THR A 155 -10.14 -0.24 -14.73
C THR A 155 -10.84 -1.59 -14.61
N PRO A 156 -10.58 -2.38 -13.55
CA PRO A 156 -11.37 -3.56 -13.25
C PRO A 156 -12.83 -3.20 -13.06
N THR A 157 -13.71 -4.13 -13.35
CA THR A 157 -15.13 -4.00 -13.02
C THR A 157 -15.33 -4.08 -11.50
N GLU A 158 -16.43 -3.55 -10.98
CA GLU A 158 -16.78 -3.67 -9.56
C GLU A 158 -16.79 -5.14 -9.09
N SER A 159 -17.32 -6.04 -9.91
CA SER A 159 -17.33 -7.48 -9.61
C SER A 159 -15.93 -8.05 -9.49
N GLU A 160 -15.00 -7.69 -10.38
CA GLU A 160 -13.60 -8.14 -10.31
C GLU A 160 -12.93 -7.64 -9.03
N ILE A 161 -13.20 -6.39 -8.61
CA ILE A 161 -12.70 -5.84 -7.36
C ILE A 161 -13.30 -6.58 -6.17
N ALA A 162 -14.63 -6.77 -6.16
CA ALA A 162 -15.35 -7.46 -5.08
C ALA A 162 -14.85 -8.90 -4.90
N ASP A 163 -14.69 -9.65 -6.00
CA ASP A 163 -14.24 -11.04 -5.97
C ASP A 163 -12.80 -11.15 -5.43
N ALA A 164 -11.90 -10.25 -5.86
CA ALA A 164 -10.53 -10.21 -5.38
C ALA A 164 -10.46 -9.86 -3.88
N HIS A 165 -11.19 -8.82 -3.44
CA HIS A 165 -11.21 -8.41 -2.03
C HIS A 165 -11.85 -9.48 -1.14
N ALA A 166 -12.91 -10.14 -1.59
CA ALA A 166 -13.54 -11.25 -0.87
C ALA A 166 -12.57 -12.42 -0.70
N LEU A 167 -11.80 -12.77 -1.75
CA LEU A 167 -10.78 -13.81 -1.67
C LEU A 167 -9.66 -13.44 -0.69
N ILE A 168 -9.16 -12.21 -0.74
CA ILE A 168 -8.12 -11.73 0.19
C ILE A 168 -8.63 -11.81 1.63
N ALA A 169 -9.85 -11.30 1.90
CA ALA A 169 -10.44 -11.34 3.23
C ALA A 169 -10.60 -12.78 3.75
N LYS A 170 -11.07 -13.69 2.89
CA LYS A 170 -11.17 -15.12 3.22
C LYS A 170 -9.79 -15.73 3.51
N THR A 171 -8.81 -15.48 2.66
CA THR A 171 -7.44 -16.00 2.82
C THR A 171 -6.81 -15.53 4.13
N LEU A 172 -6.99 -14.25 4.48
CA LEU A 172 -6.54 -13.68 5.75
C LEU A 172 -7.25 -14.32 6.95
N ALA A 173 -8.55 -14.55 6.86
CA ALA A 173 -9.30 -15.23 7.90
C ALA A 173 -8.81 -16.69 8.11
N ASP A 174 -8.55 -17.42 7.02
CA ASP A 174 -7.97 -18.78 7.05
C ASP A 174 -6.55 -18.80 7.69
N MET A 175 -5.84 -17.67 7.64
CA MET A 175 -4.51 -17.48 8.29
C MET A 175 -4.63 -16.96 9.74
N GLY A 176 -5.83 -16.77 10.28
CA GLY A 176 -6.05 -16.22 11.63
C GLY A 176 -5.93 -14.68 11.71
N LEU A 177 -5.97 -14.00 10.58
CA LEU A 177 -5.81 -12.55 10.45
C LEU A 177 -7.11 -11.85 10.00
N ALA A 178 -8.26 -12.36 10.42
CA ALA A 178 -9.55 -11.75 10.12
C ALA A 178 -9.61 -10.29 10.58
N GLY A 179 -10.20 -9.41 9.77
CA GLY A 179 -10.31 -7.98 10.07
C GLY A 179 -9.06 -7.17 9.72
N THR A 180 -8.06 -7.77 9.05
CA THR A 180 -6.95 -7.02 8.46
C THR A 180 -7.50 -6.07 7.38
N PRO A 181 -7.19 -4.76 7.39
CA PRO A 181 -7.64 -3.83 6.37
C PRO A 181 -7.11 -4.17 4.98
N ILE A 182 -7.98 -4.04 3.97
CA ILE A 182 -7.65 -4.32 2.57
C ILE A 182 -7.89 -3.05 1.74
N LEU A 183 -6.82 -2.53 1.12
CA LEU A 183 -6.87 -1.36 0.26
C LEU A 183 -6.99 -1.78 -1.21
N TYR A 184 -7.69 -0.98 -1.99
CA TYR A 184 -7.65 -1.08 -3.45
C TYR A 184 -6.59 -0.12 -4.01
N GLY A 185 -5.65 -0.63 -4.82
CA GLY A 185 -4.48 0.11 -5.30
C GLY A 185 -4.36 0.14 -6.82
N ALA A 186 -5.30 0.76 -7.52
CA ALA A 186 -5.17 1.02 -8.96
C ALA A 186 -5.65 2.43 -9.30
N SER A 187 -6.33 2.63 -10.43
CA SER A 187 -6.79 3.94 -10.90
C SER A 187 -7.90 4.52 -10.02
N VAL A 188 -7.53 5.22 -8.95
CA VAL A 188 -8.46 5.92 -8.05
C VAL A 188 -8.39 7.42 -8.31
N LYS A 189 -9.57 8.05 -8.39
CA LYS A 189 -9.78 9.50 -8.56
C LYS A 189 -10.94 9.95 -7.67
N GLY A 190 -11.07 11.25 -7.42
CA GLY A 190 -12.20 11.80 -6.67
C GLY A 190 -13.57 11.42 -7.25
N THR A 191 -13.64 11.16 -8.56
CA THR A 191 -14.89 10.81 -9.25
C THR A 191 -15.34 9.36 -9.09
N ASN A 192 -14.44 8.42 -8.72
CA ASN A 192 -14.78 6.99 -8.54
C ASN A 192 -14.46 6.44 -7.14
N ALA A 193 -13.85 7.25 -6.29
CA ALA A 193 -13.40 6.79 -4.97
C ALA A 193 -14.56 6.32 -4.08
N ALA A 194 -15.69 7.05 -4.07
CA ALA A 194 -16.87 6.67 -3.29
C ALA A 194 -17.46 5.32 -3.73
N GLU A 195 -17.54 5.09 -5.04
CA GLU A 195 -18.02 3.84 -5.64
C GLU A 195 -17.11 2.67 -5.25
N ILE A 196 -15.80 2.83 -5.45
CA ILE A 196 -14.80 1.82 -5.10
C ILE A 196 -14.86 1.48 -3.60
N MET A 197 -14.89 2.48 -2.73
CA MET A 197 -14.92 2.27 -1.27
C MET A 197 -16.28 1.78 -0.76
N SER A 198 -17.33 1.75 -1.59
CA SER A 198 -18.60 1.11 -1.26
C SER A 198 -18.59 -0.41 -1.51
N ILE A 199 -17.58 -0.93 -2.23
CA ILE A 199 -17.45 -2.35 -2.53
C ILE A 199 -17.11 -3.12 -1.24
N PRO A 200 -17.78 -4.23 -0.95
CA PRO A 200 -17.50 -5.02 0.26
C PRO A 200 -16.02 -5.42 0.39
N ASN A 201 -15.48 -5.33 1.60
CA ASN A 201 -14.08 -5.59 1.96
C ASN A 201 -13.06 -4.62 1.34
N VAL A 202 -13.48 -3.49 0.79
CA VAL A 202 -12.60 -2.38 0.46
C VAL A 202 -12.59 -1.42 1.65
N ASP A 203 -11.53 -1.46 2.46
CA ASP A 203 -11.40 -0.65 3.68
C ASP A 203 -10.73 0.70 3.42
N GLY A 204 -10.26 0.92 2.20
CA GLY A 204 -9.58 2.14 1.79
C GLY A 204 -8.89 2.01 0.43
N VAL A 205 -8.05 2.98 0.10
CA VAL A 205 -7.37 3.02 -1.20
C VAL A 205 -5.88 3.34 -1.07
N LEU A 206 -5.07 2.75 -1.95
CA LEU A 206 -3.66 3.11 -2.15
C LEU A 206 -3.57 3.95 -3.43
N VAL A 207 -3.25 5.24 -3.29
CA VAL A 207 -3.38 6.23 -4.36
C VAL A 207 -2.02 6.63 -4.90
N GLY A 208 -1.82 6.47 -6.22
CA GLY A 208 -0.62 6.92 -6.94
C GLY A 208 -0.71 8.37 -7.40
N GLY A 209 -0.84 8.60 -8.72
CA GLY A 209 -0.77 9.92 -9.35
C GLY A 209 -1.70 11.00 -8.76
N ALA A 210 -2.92 10.62 -8.37
CA ALA A 210 -3.88 11.55 -7.77
C ALA A 210 -3.49 12.00 -6.35
N SER A 211 -2.49 11.40 -5.71
CA SER A 211 -1.96 11.85 -4.42
C SER A 211 -0.85 12.92 -4.55
N LEU A 212 -0.52 13.37 -5.76
CA LEU A 212 0.55 14.35 -5.98
C LEU A 212 0.09 15.81 -5.80
N LYS A 213 -1.20 16.06 -5.81
CA LYS A 213 -1.80 17.40 -5.64
C LYS A 213 -2.96 17.33 -4.66
N CYS A 214 -3.09 18.35 -3.81
CA CYS A 214 -4.20 18.45 -2.86
C CYS A 214 -5.55 18.43 -3.57
N ASP A 215 -5.71 19.18 -4.67
CA ASP A 215 -6.95 19.29 -5.42
C ASP A 215 -7.46 17.94 -5.95
N ASP A 216 -6.56 17.00 -6.26
CA ASP A 216 -6.91 15.67 -6.72
C ASP A 216 -7.09 14.68 -5.55
N PHE A 217 -6.34 14.85 -4.46
CA PHE A 217 -6.31 13.90 -3.35
C PHE A 217 -7.42 14.16 -2.32
N ILE A 218 -7.71 15.43 -2.00
CA ILE A 218 -8.76 15.80 -1.04
C ILE A 218 -10.13 15.23 -1.41
N PRO A 219 -10.60 15.29 -2.69
CA PRO A 219 -11.85 14.64 -3.07
C PRO A 219 -11.89 13.14 -2.81
N ILE A 220 -10.75 12.45 -2.89
CA ILE A 220 -10.67 11.00 -2.56
C ILE A 220 -10.84 10.82 -1.05
N ILE A 221 -10.13 11.61 -0.22
CA ILE A 221 -10.20 11.51 1.24
C ILE A 221 -11.60 11.79 1.77
N THR A 222 -12.30 12.77 1.18
CA THR A 222 -13.63 13.21 1.62
C THR A 222 -14.79 12.47 0.96
N SER A 223 -14.50 11.54 0.04
CA SER A 223 -15.54 10.76 -0.66
C SER A 223 -16.26 9.76 0.24
N VAL A 224 -15.65 9.39 1.36
CA VAL A 224 -16.24 8.51 2.39
C VAL A 224 -16.32 9.27 3.71
N LYS A 225 -17.44 9.15 4.40
CA LYS A 225 -17.71 9.79 5.69
C LYS A 225 -17.47 8.82 6.84
#